data_16b346b5a39947f5691a7d12d2ed7114
#
_entry.id   16b346b5a39947f5691a7d12d2ed7114
#
_cell.length_a   1.000
_cell.length_b   1.000
_cell.length_c   1.000
_cell.angle_alpha   90.00
_cell.angle_beta   90.00
_cell.angle_gamma   90.00
#
_symmetry.space_group_name_H-M   'P 1'
#
loop_
_entity.id
_entity.type
_entity.pdbx_description
1 polymer ?
#
loop_
_entity_poly.entity_id
_entity_poly.type
_entity_poly.pdbx_seq_one_letter_code
_entity_poly.pdbx_strand_id
1 'polypeptide(L)'
;VSNGPSEKVGILAGDRIIAVNDSAIAGVKMSTEDIMKRLRGPKGSKVNLTIVRRGVQEPLIFTVKRDKIPILSLDASYMIQPKTGYIRINRFGATTAEEFKKAMTALQKQGMKDLILDLQGNGGGYLNAAIDLANEFLGQKELIVYTEGRTAQRSEFFAKGNGDFRTGRLIVLVDEYTASASEIVSGAVQDWDRGIIVGRRSFGKGLVQRPIDLPDGSMIRLTIARYYTPAGRCIQKPYDSSTDYNKDLIERFNHGELMNADSIHFPDSLKVQTKKLKRTVYGGGGIMPDYFVPIDTTLYTDYHRNLVGKGVIIKFTMKFIEEIGRAS
;
A
#
# COMPACT_ATOMS: atom_id res chain seq x y z
N VAL A 1 17.95 0.81 -1.02
CA VAL A 1 16.83 0.81 -1.96
C VAL A 1 17.35 0.31 -3.30
N SER A 2 16.75 -0.74 -3.81
CA SER A 2 17.13 -1.36 -5.10
C SER A 2 17.05 -0.32 -6.24
N ASN A 3 18.05 -0.37 -7.11
CA ASN A 3 18.25 0.60 -8.21
C ASN A 3 18.48 2.06 -7.75
N GLY A 4 18.73 2.27 -6.48
CA GLY A 4 19.02 3.59 -5.92
C GLY A 4 20.46 4.06 -6.18
N PRO A 5 20.73 5.37 -5.98
CA PRO A 5 22.10 5.93 -6.17
C PRO A 5 23.17 5.26 -5.32
N SER A 6 22.83 4.86 -4.09
CA SER A 6 23.79 4.24 -3.15
C SER A 6 24.20 2.83 -3.61
N GLU A 7 23.25 2.04 -4.10
CA GLU A 7 23.54 0.70 -4.63
C GLU A 7 24.46 0.75 -5.86
N LYS A 8 24.26 1.73 -6.74
CA LYS A 8 25.05 1.91 -7.97
C LYS A 8 26.54 2.16 -7.70
N VAL A 9 26.89 2.67 -6.53
CA VAL A 9 28.29 2.90 -6.11
C VAL A 9 28.82 1.77 -5.22
N GLY A 10 28.04 0.69 -4.99
CA GLY A 10 28.48 -0.48 -4.23
C GLY A 10 28.28 -0.40 -2.71
N ILE A 11 27.38 0.47 -2.24
CA ILE A 11 26.94 0.45 -0.84
C ILE A 11 25.98 -0.72 -0.65
N LEU A 12 26.24 -1.54 0.36
CA LEU A 12 25.52 -2.78 0.64
C LEU A 12 24.54 -2.63 1.81
N ALA A 13 23.60 -3.56 1.88
CA ALA A 13 22.77 -3.70 3.09
C ALA A 13 23.65 -4.08 4.28
N GLY A 14 23.41 -3.46 5.44
CA GLY A 14 24.24 -3.66 6.65
C GLY A 14 25.41 -2.66 6.78
N ASP A 15 25.78 -1.94 5.75
CA ASP A 15 26.75 -0.84 5.83
C ASP A 15 26.27 0.25 6.80
N ARG A 16 27.19 0.78 7.60
CA ARG A 16 26.90 1.83 8.60
C ARG A 16 27.58 3.13 8.20
N ILE A 17 26.79 4.14 7.90
CA ILE A 17 27.30 5.48 7.57
C ILE A 17 27.77 6.14 8.87
N ILE A 18 29.04 6.52 8.94
CA ILE A 18 29.65 7.18 10.11
C ILE A 18 29.90 8.66 9.90
N ALA A 19 30.09 9.10 8.66
CA ALA A 19 30.23 10.51 8.33
C ALA A 19 29.60 10.86 6.97
N VAL A 20 29.23 12.12 6.80
CA VAL A 20 28.70 12.73 5.57
C VAL A 20 29.47 14.00 5.29
N ASN A 21 30.19 14.10 4.12
CA ASN A 21 31.05 15.21 3.74
C ASN A 21 31.99 15.61 4.90
N ASP A 22 32.72 14.65 5.41
CA ASP A 22 33.71 14.81 6.51
C ASP A 22 33.12 15.21 7.89
N SER A 23 31.79 15.34 7.99
CA SER A 23 31.11 15.58 9.27
C SER A 23 30.65 14.25 9.88
N ALA A 24 31.12 13.93 11.08
CA ALA A 24 30.70 12.77 11.82
C ALA A 24 29.20 12.84 12.11
N ILE A 25 28.49 11.72 11.88
CA ILE A 25 27.06 11.55 12.21
C ILE A 25 26.82 10.40 13.20
N ALA A 26 27.77 9.50 13.35
CA ALA A 26 27.74 8.42 14.33
C ALA A 26 28.56 8.80 15.57
N GLY A 27 28.11 8.35 16.76
CA GLY A 27 28.75 8.66 18.03
C GLY A 27 28.56 10.13 18.51
N VAL A 28 27.77 10.92 17.81
CA VAL A 28 27.43 12.30 18.15
C VAL A 28 25.92 12.44 18.41
N LYS A 29 25.54 13.43 19.25
CA LYS A 29 24.11 13.73 19.48
C LYS A 29 23.53 14.48 18.29
N MET A 30 23.18 13.75 17.22
CA MET A 30 22.55 14.30 16.02
C MET A 30 21.18 13.66 15.80
N SER A 31 20.18 14.47 15.51
CA SER A 31 18.83 13.98 15.23
C SER A 31 18.78 13.26 13.87
N THR A 32 17.86 12.30 13.74
CA THR A 32 17.60 11.63 12.45
C THR A 32 17.26 12.64 11.34
N GLU A 33 16.56 13.72 11.70
CA GLU A 33 16.20 14.79 10.76
C GLU A 33 17.44 15.51 10.23
N ASP A 34 18.39 15.84 11.09
CA ASP A 34 19.63 16.52 10.70
C ASP A 34 20.53 15.61 9.84
N ILE A 35 20.56 14.32 10.15
CA ILE A 35 21.23 13.31 9.31
C ILE A 35 20.57 13.28 7.92
N MET A 36 19.25 13.24 7.85
CA MET A 36 18.51 13.24 6.58
C MET A 36 18.73 14.51 5.77
N LYS A 37 18.80 15.70 6.40
CA LYS A 37 19.13 16.97 5.74
C LYS A 37 20.52 16.95 5.09
N ARG A 38 21.51 16.32 5.71
CA ARG A 38 22.88 16.18 5.17
C ARG A 38 22.94 15.20 4.00
N LEU A 39 22.20 14.08 4.10
CA LEU A 39 22.13 13.06 3.05
C LEU A 39 21.37 13.55 1.81
N ARG A 40 20.27 14.27 2.01
CA ARG A 40 19.46 14.82 0.92
C ARG A 40 20.12 16.04 0.29
N GLY A 41 19.72 16.37 -0.93
CA GLY A 41 20.16 17.54 -1.64
C GLY A 41 19.67 17.55 -3.09
N PRO A 42 20.00 18.57 -3.88
CA PRO A 42 19.58 18.70 -5.27
C PRO A 42 20.02 17.49 -6.10
N LYS A 43 19.13 17.07 -7.03
CA LYS A 43 19.45 16.01 -8.00
C LYS A 43 20.73 16.37 -8.76
N GLY A 44 21.63 15.39 -8.90
CA GLY A 44 22.92 15.56 -9.60
C GLY A 44 24.06 16.05 -8.70
N SER A 45 23.77 16.61 -7.51
CA SER A 45 24.83 16.97 -6.55
C SER A 45 25.50 15.72 -5.97
N LYS A 46 26.76 15.85 -5.56
CA LYS A 46 27.52 14.76 -4.95
C LYS A 46 27.46 14.85 -3.42
N VAL A 47 27.55 13.71 -2.77
CA VAL A 47 27.74 13.58 -1.33
C VAL A 47 28.77 12.48 -1.07
N ASN A 48 29.72 12.74 -0.22
CA ASN A 48 30.72 11.76 0.22
C ASN A 48 30.21 11.09 1.50
N LEU A 49 30.23 9.77 1.51
CA LEU A 49 29.80 8.96 2.65
C LEU A 49 30.99 8.15 3.14
N THR A 50 31.32 8.28 4.42
CA THR A 50 32.25 7.37 5.08
C THR A 50 31.46 6.27 5.76
N ILE A 51 31.80 5.03 5.44
CA ILE A 51 31.04 3.85 5.80
C ILE A 51 31.95 2.84 6.50
N VAL A 52 31.44 2.26 7.58
CA VAL A 52 32.03 1.07 8.20
C VAL A 52 31.26 -0.16 7.71
N ARG A 53 31.99 -1.07 7.12
CA ARG A 53 31.49 -2.39 6.66
C ARG A 53 32.10 -3.47 7.52
N ARG A 54 31.28 -4.36 8.01
CA ARG A 54 31.75 -5.49 8.82
C ARG A 54 32.73 -6.36 8.03
N GLY A 55 33.86 -6.69 8.62
CA GLY A 55 34.92 -7.49 7.98
C GLY A 55 35.88 -6.70 7.07
N VAL A 56 35.72 -5.39 7.01
CA VAL A 56 36.68 -4.46 6.42
C VAL A 56 37.26 -3.59 7.54
N GLN A 57 38.59 -3.56 7.70
CA GLN A 57 39.22 -2.87 8.80
C GLN A 57 39.15 -1.33 8.64
N GLU A 58 39.38 -0.86 7.43
CA GLU A 58 39.38 0.57 7.15
C GLU A 58 38.00 1.07 6.69
N PRO A 59 37.62 2.28 7.09
CA PRO A 59 36.42 2.92 6.59
C PRO A 59 36.42 3.07 5.07
N LEU A 60 35.33 2.78 4.43
CA LEU A 60 35.14 2.92 2.98
C LEU A 60 34.56 4.30 2.67
N ILE A 61 35.07 4.96 1.64
CA ILE A 61 34.54 6.25 1.16
C ILE A 61 33.83 6.06 -0.16
N PHE A 62 32.57 6.48 -0.22
CA PHE A 62 31.75 6.44 -1.41
C PHE A 62 31.28 7.83 -1.80
N THR A 63 31.50 8.23 -3.05
CA THR A 63 30.90 9.44 -3.62
C THR A 63 29.60 9.07 -4.32
N VAL A 64 28.49 9.45 -3.71
CA VAL A 64 27.14 9.21 -4.26
C VAL A 64 26.67 10.45 -5.02
N LYS A 65 26.30 10.28 -6.29
CA LYS A 65 25.59 11.32 -7.04
C LYS A 65 24.10 11.22 -6.70
N ARG A 66 23.57 12.26 -6.06
CA ARG A 66 22.16 12.27 -5.65
C ARG A 66 21.23 12.19 -6.86
N ASP A 67 20.22 11.35 -6.77
CA ASP A 67 19.20 11.20 -7.78
C ASP A 67 17.85 10.90 -7.11
N LYS A 68 16.79 10.91 -7.89
CA LYS A 68 15.47 10.42 -7.41
C LYS A 68 15.61 8.96 -7.00
N ILE A 69 15.15 8.65 -5.79
CA ILE A 69 15.08 7.26 -5.32
C ILE A 69 13.76 6.69 -5.87
N PRO A 70 13.80 5.65 -6.72
CA PRO A 70 12.57 5.03 -7.19
C PRO A 70 11.85 4.39 -6.01
N ILE A 71 10.63 4.81 -5.77
CA ILE A 71 9.74 4.17 -4.80
C ILE A 71 8.79 3.32 -5.60
N LEU A 72 9.09 2.02 -5.69
CA LEU A 72 8.26 1.08 -6.41
C LEU A 72 6.92 0.88 -5.69
N SER A 73 5.89 0.70 -6.49
CA SER A 73 4.53 0.39 -6.04
C SER A 73 4.30 -1.11 -5.90
N LEU A 74 5.03 -1.91 -6.68
CA LEU A 74 4.94 -3.36 -6.67
C LEU A 74 6.08 -3.96 -5.82
N ASP A 75 5.69 -4.82 -4.87
CA ASP A 75 6.64 -5.58 -4.06
C ASP A 75 6.98 -6.94 -4.67
N ALA A 76 6.01 -7.56 -5.35
CA ALA A 76 6.16 -8.88 -5.92
C ALA A 76 5.29 -9.07 -7.17
N SER A 77 5.82 -9.86 -8.12
CA SER A 77 5.11 -10.29 -9.33
C SER A 77 5.71 -11.61 -9.81
N TYR A 78 4.94 -12.70 -9.73
CA TYR A 78 5.39 -14.03 -10.12
C TYR A 78 4.22 -14.98 -10.40
N MET A 79 4.49 -16.11 -11.07
CA MET A 79 3.52 -17.20 -11.21
C MET A 79 3.48 -18.01 -9.91
N ILE A 80 2.35 -17.97 -9.17
CA ILE A 80 2.19 -18.70 -7.90
C ILE A 80 1.89 -20.19 -8.16
N GLN A 81 1.24 -20.49 -9.29
CA GLN A 81 1.01 -21.84 -9.79
C GLN A 81 0.77 -21.78 -11.32
N PRO A 82 0.73 -22.92 -12.04
CA PRO A 82 0.43 -22.91 -13.47
C PRO A 82 -0.84 -22.10 -13.80
N LYS A 83 -0.72 -21.14 -14.72
CA LYS A 83 -1.79 -20.23 -15.20
C LYS A 83 -2.27 -19.19 -14.19
N THR A 84 -1.77 -19.14 -12.97
CA THR A 84 -2.17 -18.14 -11.96
C THR A 84 -1.00 -17.24 -11.61
N GLY A 85 -1.14 -15.96 -11.92
CA GLY A 85 -0.19 -14.93 -11.52
C GLY A 85 -0.56 -14.32 -10.16
N TYR A 86 0.44 -13.85 -9.47
CA TYR A 86 0.32 -13.09 -8.23
C TYR A 86 1.03 -11.75 -8.39
N ILE A 87 0.35 -10.67 -8.05
CA ILE A 87 0.92 -9.31 -8.02
C ILE A 87 0.56 -8.65 -6.69
N ARG A 88 1.58 -8.16 -5.97
CA ARG A 88 1.40 -7.39 -4.74
C ARG A 88 1.72 -5.92 -4.98
N ILE A 89 0.75 -5.06 -4.64
CA ILE A 89 0.89 -3.61 -4.69
C ILE A 89 0.85 -3.07 -3.26
N ASN A 90 1.93 -2.42 -2.82
CA ASN A 90 2.06 -1.89 -1.46
C ASN A 90 1.56 -0.45 -1.33
N ARG A 91 1.43 0.29 -2.44
CA ARG A 91 0.98 1.68 -2.49
C ARG A 91 0.50 2.08 -3.88
N PHE A 92 -0.28 3.15 -3.96
CA PHE A 92 -0.67 3.77 -5.22
C PHE A 92 0.16 5.02 -5.47
N GLY A 93 1.27 4.86 -6.20
CA GLY A 93 2.18 5.93 -6.65
C GLY A 93 1.90 6.37 -8.08
N ALA A 94 2.68 7.34 -8.56
CA ALA A 94 2.56 7.84 -9.93
C ALA A 94 2.91 6.79 -11.00
N THR A 95 3.72 5.81 -10.66
CA THR A 95 4.22 4.76 -11.56
C THR A 95 3.47 3.44 -11.46
N THR A 96 2.47 3.32 -10.56
CA THR A 96 1.77 2.06 -10.28
C THR A 96 1.18 1.41 -11.53
N ALA A 97 0.50 2.19 -12.36
CA ALA A 97 -0.13 1.65 -13.57
C ALA A 97 0.91 1.12 -14.57
N GLU A 98 2.03 1.83 -14.73
CA GLU A 98 3.12 1.39 -15.61
C GLU A 98 3.80 0.11 -15.07
N GLU A 99 4.11 0.08 -13.77
CA GLU A 99 4.70 -1.08 -13.11
C GLU A 99 3.78 -2.30 -13.21
N PHE A 100 2.48 -2.11 -12.94
CA PHE A 100 1.47 -3.17 -13.06
C PHE A 100 1.40 -3.71 -14.49
N LYS A 101 1.35 -2.85 -15.48
CA LYS A 101 1.29 -3.26 -16.90
C LYS A 101 2.53 -4.06 -17.33
N LYS A 102 3.72 -3.66 -16.88
CA LYS A 102 4.95 -4.44 -17.10
C LYS A 102 4.87 -5.83 -16.46
N ALA A 103 4.41 -5.90 -15.21
CA ALA A 103 4.23 -7.16 -14.49
C ALA A 103 3.22 -8.06 -15.19
N MET A 104 2.05 -7.53 -15.56
CA MET A 104 1.01 -8.24 -16.31
C MET A 104 1.56 -8.84 -17.62
N THR A 105 2.24 -8.02 -18.42
CA THR A 105 2.85 -8.47 -19.68
C THR A 105 3.84 -9.62 -19.47
N ALA A 106 4.66 -9.53 -18.41
CA ALA A 106 5.63 -10.57 -18.10
C ALA A 106 4.96 -11.89 -17.66
N LEU A 107 3.88 -11.81 -16.86
CA LEU A 107 3.12 -12.98 -16.42
C LEU A 107 2.29 -13.61 -17.57
N GLN A 108 1.70 -12.81 -18.43
CA GLN A 108 0.96 -13.28 -19.60
C GLN A 108 1.87 -14.03 -20.58
N LYS A 109 3.12 -13.58 -20.79
CA LYS A 109 4.14 -14.32 -21.56
C LYS A 109 4.48 -15.69 -20.97
N GLN A 110 4.30 -15.85 -19.63
CA GLN A 110 4.47 -17.13 -18.93
C GLN A 110 3.17 -17.98 -18.92
N GLY A 111 2.12 -17.55 -19.64
CA GLY A 111 0.87 -18.28 -19.77
C GLY A 111 -0.16 -17.99 -18.68
N MET A 112 -0.05 -16.88 -17.96
CA MET A 112 -1.04 -16.47 -16.97
C MET A 112 -2.43 -16.30 -17.61
N LYS A 113 -3.45 -16.84 -16.93
CA LYS A 113 -4.87 -16.69 -17.28
C LYS A 113 -5.69 -16.11 -16.12
N ASP A 114 -5.26 -16.35 -14.89
CA ASP A 114 -5.92 -15.95 -13.65
C ASP A 114 -4.97 -15.08 -12.81
N LEU A 115 -5.51 -14.13 -12.04
CA LEU A 115 -4.73 -13.19 -11.26
C LEU A 115 -5.19 -13.14 -9.80
N ILE A 116 -4.22 -13.20 -8.90
CA ILE A 116 -4.36 -12.79 -7.50
C ILE A 116 -3.69 -11.41 -7.36
N LEU A 117 -4.50 -10.40 -7.08
CA LEU A 117 -4.05 -9.04 -6.77
C LEU A 117 -4.03 -8.86 -5.25
N ASP A 118 -2.87 -8.67 -4.68
CA ASP A 118 -2.72 -8.49 -3.24
C ASP A 118 -2.59 -7.00 -2.89
N LEU A 119 -3.58 -6.49 -2.13
CA LEU A 119 -3.66 -5.15 -1.58
C LEU A 119 -3.59 -5.14 -0.05
N GLN A 120 -3.20 -6.24 0.59
CA GLN A 120 -3.07 -6.33 2.04
C GLN A 120 -2.00 -5.35 2.54
N GLY A 121 -2.31 -4.60 3.60
CA GLY A 121 -1.44 -3.57 4.15
C GLY A 121 -1.30 -2.31 3.29
N ASN A 122 -1.99 -2.21 2.16
CA ASN A 122 -1.89 -1.06 1.25
C ASN A 122 -2.83 0.07 1.70
N GLY A 123 -2.26 1.11 2.31
CA GLY A 123 -2.99 2.30 2.78
C GLY A 123 -3.49 3.25 1.68
N GLY A 124 -3.36 2.89 0.40
CA GLY A 124 -3.82 3.66 -0.74
C GLY A 124 -2.74 4.56 -1.37
N GLY A 125 -3.14 5.71 -1.86
CA GLY A 125 -2.28 6.67 -2.54
C GLY A 125 -3.07 7.54 -3.52
N TYR A 126 -2.55 7.75 -4.73
CA TYR A 126 -3.17 8.62 -5.72
C TYR A 126 -4.46 8.02 -6.29
N LEU A 127 -5.52 8.85 -6.36
CA LEU A 127 -6.81 8.51 -6.96
C LEU A 127 -6.64 8.05 -8.42
N ASN A 128 -5.89 8.81 -9.21
CA ASN A 128 -5.69 8.48 -10.63
C ASN A 128 -5.03 7.11 -10.82
N ALA A 129 -4.08 6.74 -9.96
CA ALA A 129 -3.45 5.42 -10.01
C ALA A 129 -4.45 4.28 -9.71
N ALA A 130 -5.41 4.51 -8.80
CA ALA A 130 -6.49 3.55 -8.54
C ALA A 130 -7.45 3.44 -9.72
N ILE A 131 -7.81 4.57 -10.36
CA ILE A 131 -8.66 4.60 -11.55
C ILE A 131 -7.98 3.85 -12.70
N ASP A 132 -6.70 4.12 -12.95
CA ASP A 132 -5.94 3.47 -14.02
C ASP A 132 -5.81 1.96 -13.77
N LEU A 133 -5.58 1.55 -12.51
CA LEU A 133 -5.53 0.12 -12.16
C LEU A 133 -6.92 -0.55 -12.31
N ALA A 134 -7.99 0.07 -11.83
CA ALA A 134 -9.34 -0.49 -11.96
C ALA A 134 -9.76 -0.61 -13.43
N ASN A 135 -9.31 0.32 -14.29
CA ASN A 135 -9.55 0.26 -15.73
C ASN A 135 -8.97 -1.02 -16.39
N GLU A 136 -7.91 -1.61 -15.83
CA GLU A 136 -7.35 -2.86 -16.35
C GLU A 136 -8.33 -4.05 -16.23
N PHE A 137 -9.31 -3.97 -15.33
CA PHE A 137 -10.24 -5.03 -15.02
C PHE A 137 -11.65 -4.81 -15.56
N LEU A 138 -12.06 -3.58 -15.78
CA LEU A 138 -13.45 -3.20 -16.06
C LEU A 138 -13.73 -2.96 -17.55
N GLY A 139 -14.99 -3.13 -17.93
CA GLY A 139 -15.48 -2.87 -19.28
C GLY A 139 -15.67 -1.38 -19.57
N GLN A 140 -15.79 -1.05 -20.85
CA GLN A 140 -16.01 0.33 -21.28
C GLN A 140 -17.28 0.93 -20.65
N LYS A 141 -17.17 2.18 -20.16
CA LYS A 141 -18.25 2.92 -19.48
C LYS A 141 -18.73 2.31 -18.17
N GLU A 142 -18.06 1.30 -17.63
CA GLU A 142 -18.32 0.85 -16.26
C GLU A 142 -17.77 1.90 -15.29
N LEU A 143 -18.62 2.38 -14.36
CA LEU A 143 -18.23 3.35 -13.35
C LEU A 143 -17.21 2.72 -12.40
N ILE A 144 -16.10 3.41 -12.15
CA ILE A 144 -15.07 2.96 -11.21
C ILE A 144 -15.37 3.51 -9.80
N VAL A 145 -15.58 4.80 -9.72
CA VAL A 145 -15.80 5.54 -8.47
C VAL A 145 -16.47 6.87 -8.80
N TYR A 146 -17.24 7.40 -7.87
CA TYR A 146 -17.60 8.81 -7.92
C TYR A 146 -17.28 9.49 -6.60
N THR A 147 -17.12 10.81 -6.66
CA THR A 147 -16.88 11.67 -5.50
C THR A 147 -18.00 12.68 -5.39
N GLU A 148 -18.44 12.96 -4.17
CA GLU A 148 -19.49 13.94 -3.89
C GLU A 148 -19.27 14.54 -2.49
N GLY A 149 -19.50 15.84 -2.37
CA GLY A 149 -19.35 16.59 -1.11
C GLY A 149 -20.42 17.63 -0.93
N ARG A 150 -20.46 18.26 0.25
CA ARG A 150 -21.46 19.27 0.55
C ARG A 150 -21.44 20.45 -0.44
N THR A 151 -20.26 20.87 -0.86
CA THR A 151 -20.05 21.97 -1.81
C THR A 151 -19.36 21.50 -3.09
N ALA A 152 -18.80 20.29 -3.10
CA ALA A 152 -18.18 19.70 -4.28
C ALA A 152 -19.24 18.92 -5.06
N GLN A 153 -19.44 19.31 -6.33
CA GLN A 153 -20.34 18.60 -7.24
C GLN A 153 -19.87 17.14 -7.45
N ARG A 154 -20.81 16.27 -7.74
CA ARG A 154 -20.55 14.89 -8.10
C ARG A 154 -19.63 14.80 -9.32
N SER A 155 -18.54 14.05 -9.17
CA SER A 155 -17.59 13.76 -10.24
C SER A 155 -17.46 12.25 -10.40
N GLU A 156 -17.68 11.75 -11.62
CA GLU A 156 -17.73 10.33 -11.94
C GLU A 156 -16.51 9.93 -12.78
N PHE A 157 -15.95 8.77 -12.49
CA PHE A 157 -14.80 8.22 -13.20
C PHE A 157 -15.15 6.85 -13.78
N PHE A 158 -15.05 6.73 -15.09
CA PHE A 158 -15.45 5.55 -15.84
C PHE A 158 -14.24 4.82 -16.44
N ALA A 159 -14.37 3.51 -16.56
CA ALA A 159 -13.41 2.70 -17.28
C ALA A 159 -13.46 2.96 -18.78
N LYS A 160 -12.29 2.99 -19.42
CA LYS A 160 -12.12 3.18 -20.86
C LYS A 160 -12.35 1.89 -21.65
N GLY A 161 -12.30 0.74 -20.97
CA GLY A 161 -12.49 -0.58 -21.58
C GLY A 161 -11.30 -1.06 -22.44
N ASN A 162 -10.13 -0.47 -22.25
CA ASN A 162 -8.90 -0.83 -22.94
C ASN A 162 -7.88 -1.55 -22.03
N GLY A 163 -8.32 -2.05 -20.89
CA GLY A 163 -7.48 -2.79 -19.94
C GLY A 163 -7.10 -4.18 -20.46
N ASP A 164 -5.96 -4.66 -20.02
CA ASP A 164 -5.35 -5.93 -20.49
C ASP A 164 -5.87 -7.17 -19.74
N PHE A 165 -6.64 -6.99 -18.63
CA PHE A 165 -7.17 -8.10 -17.83
C PHE A 165 -8.67 -7.99 -17.55
N ARG A 166 -9.46 -7.77 -18.59
CA ARG A 166 -10.94 -7.71 -18.50
C ARG A 166 -11.61 -9.08 -18.38
N THR A 167 -10.89 -10.13 -18.72
CA THR A 167 -11.32 -11.53 -18.65
C THR A 167 -10.34 -12.35 -17.80
N GLY A 168 -10.68 -13.59 -17.48
CA GLY A 168 -9.93 -14.42 -16.55
C GLY A 168 -10.41 -14.23 -15.10
N ARG A 169 -10.09 -15.17 -14.23
CA ARG A 169 -10.48 -15.10 -12.81
C ARG A 169 -9.64 -14.08 -12.09
N LEU A 170 -10.28 -13.23 -11.30
CA LEU A 170 -9.63 -12.20 -10.49
C LEU A 170 -9.99 -12.40 -9.03
N ILE A 171 -8.99 -12.52 -8.18
CA ILE A 171 -9.12 -12.48 -6.73
C ILE A 171 -8.36 -11.25 -6.23
N VAL A 172 -8.98 -10.46 -5.37
CA VAL A 172 -8.34 -9.32 -4.70
C VAL A 172 -8.23 -9.63 -3.21
N LEU A 173 -7.00 -9.65 -2.68
CA LEU A 173 -6.75 -9.85 -1.27
C LEU A 173 -6.75 -8.52 -0.54
N VAL A 174 -7.49 -8.45 0.56
CA VAL A 174 -7.63 -7.25 1.40
C VAL A 174 -7.52 -7.60 2.88
N ASP A 175 -7.13 -6.61 3.68
CA ASP A 175 -7.12 -6.72 5.14
C ASP A 175 -7.60 -5.40 5.79
N GLU A 176 -7.59 -5.35 7.11
CA GLU A 176 -8.00 -4.20 7.92
C GLU A 176 -7.16 -2.94 7.72
N TYR A 177 -5.99 -3.05 7.09
CA TYR A 177 -5.09 -1.94 6.72
C TYR A 177 -5.25 -1.50 5.27
N THR A 178 -5.95 -2.27 4.45
CA THR A 178 -6.29 -1.91 3.07
C THR A 178 -7.19 -0.68 3.07
N ALA A 179 -6.74 0.45 2.48
CA ALA A 179 -7.44 1.73 2.62
C ALA A 179 -7.46 2.58 1.34
N SER A 180 -8.44 3.51 1.25
CA SER A 180 -8.48 4.61 0.27
C SER A 180 -8.46 4.12 -1.19
N ALA A 181 -7.39 4.40 -1.95
CA ALA A 181 -7.22 3.97 -3.35
C ALA A 181 -7.39 2.45 -3.53
N SER A 182 -6.94 1.63 -2.57
CA SER A 182 -7.14 0.18 -2.57
C SER A 182 -8.61 -0.19 -2.44
N GLU A 183 -9.37 0.57 -1.65
CA GLU A 183 -10.81 0.36 -1.47
C GLU A 183 -11.61 0.78 -2.70
N ILE A 184 -11.12 1.76 -3.47
CA ILE A 184 -11.70 2.14 -4.77
C ILE A 184 -11.59 0.97 -5.75
N VAL A 185 -10.41 0.35 -5.86
CA VAL A 185 -10.18 -0.79 -6.75
C VAL A 185 -11.00 -2.00 -6.32
N SER A 186 -10.89 -2.41 -5.05
CA SER A 186 -11.62 -3.57 -4.53
C SER A 186 -13.15 -3.38 -4.57
N GLY A 187 -13.63 -2.18 -4.24
CA GLY A 187 -15.04 -1.84 -4.33
C GLY A 187 -15.59 -1.86 -5.76
N ALA A 188 -14.83 -1.33 -6.73
CA ALA A 188 -15.20 -1.38 -8.13
C ALA A 188 -15.25 -2.82 -8.68
N VAL A 189 -14.24 -3.63 -8.36
CA VAL A 189 -14.18 -5.05 -8.74
C VAL A 189 -15.36 -5.83 -8.16
N GLN A 190 -15.69 -5.60 -6.88
CA GLN A 190 -16.79 -6.26 -6.18
C GLN A 190 -18.15 -5.84 -6.75
N ASP A 191 -18.39 -4.54 -6.91
CA ASP A 191 -19.67 -4.00 -7.35
C ASP A 191 -20.04 -4.40 -8.77
N TRP A 192 -19.05 -4.58 -9.65
CA TRP A 192 -19.27 -5.07 -11.01
C TRP A 192 -19.24 -6.59 -11.12
N ASP A 193 -19.13 -7.33 -10.00
CA ASP A 193 -18.99 -8.79 -10.02
C ASP A 193 -17.83 -9.26 -10.92
N ARG A 194 -16.77 -8.42 -11.05
CA ARG A 194 -15.63 -8.70 -11.91
C ARG A 194 -14.67 -9.70 -11.27
N GLY A 195 -14.63 -9.75 -9.97
CA GLY A 195 -13.77 -10.63 -9.19
C GLY A 195 -14.30 -10.85 -7.79
N ILE A 196 -13.59 -11.65 -7.02
CA ILE A 196 -13.91 -12.01 -5.64
C ILE A 196 -12.93 -11.28 -4.71
N ILE A 197 -13.46 -10.67 -3.66
CA ILE A 197 -12.68 -10.03 -2.61
C ILE A 197 -12.51 -11.04 -1.47
N VAL A 198 -11.27 -11.29 -1.07
CA VAL A 198 -10.91 -12.30 -0.06
C VAL A 198 -10.10 -11.66 1.05
N GLY A 199 -10.38 -11.99 2.28
CA GLY A 199 -9.64 -11.52 3.46
C GLY A 199 -10.53 -10.98 4.57
N ARG A 200 -10.22 -9.79 5.10
CA ARG A 200 -10.97 -9.11 6.16
C ARG A 200 -11.49 -7.76 5.69
N ARG A 201 -12.51 -7.24 6.39
CA ARG A 201 -13.08 -5.92 6.08
C ARG A 201 -11.99 -4.86 6.07
N SER A 202 -11.95 -4.06 5.00
CA SER A 202 -10.96 -3.01 4.81
C SER A 202 -11.12 -1.86 5.82
N PHE A 203 -10.23 -0.88 5.76
CA PHE A 203 -10.13 0.19 6.76
C PHE A 203 -11.32 1.13 6.80
N GLY A 204 -11.90 1.47 5.65
CA GLY A 204 -12.99 2.45 5.56
C GLY A 204 -12.53 3.90 5.47
N LYS A 205 -11.53 4.20 4.64
CA LYS A 205 -11.06 5.57 4.37
C LYS A 205 -11.57 6.07 3.04
N GLY A 206 -12.73 6.71 3.06
CA GLY A 206 -13.44 7.21 1.89
C GLY A 206 -13.47 8.74 1.75
N LEU A 207 -12.45 9.46 2.23
CA LEU A 207 -12.39 10.92 2.17
C LEU A 207 -11.49 11.42 1.05
N VAL A 208 -11.98 12.37 0.26
CA VAL A 208 -11.21 13.15 -0.71
C VAL A 208 -10.59 14.33 -0.01
N GLN A 209 -9.27 14.39 0.05
CA GLN A 209 -8.53 15.48 0.65
C GLN A 209 -7.79 16.29 -0.42
N ARG A 210 -7.89 17.61 -0.37
CA ARG A 210 -7.15 18.53 -1.22
C ARG A 210 -6.12 19.30 -0.38
N PRO A 211 -4.84 19.31 -0.79
CA PRO A 211 -3.85 20.19 -0.18
C PRO A 211 -4.12 21.63 -0.61
N ILE A 212 -3.96 22.56 0.32
CA ILE A 212 -4.04 24.00 0.11
C ILE A 212 -2.79 24.59 0.72
N ASP A 213 -1.95 25.18 -0.12
CA ASP A 213 -0.73 25.86 0.32
C ASP A 213 -1.08 27.21 0.95
N LEU A 214 -0.42 27.54 2.05
CA LEU A 214 -0.59 28.80 2.76
C LEU A 214 0.58 29.75 2.47
N PRO A 215 0.40 31.09 2.65
CA PRO A 215 1.43 32.08 2.34
C PRO A 215 2.74 31.93 3.11
N ASP A 216 2.71 31.30 4.28
CA ASP A 216 3.88 31.03 5.12
C ASP A 216 4.65 29.76 4.72
N GLY A 217 4.23 29.08 3.65
CA GLY A 217 4.81 27.83 3.16
C GLY A 217 4.29 26.58 3.88
N SER A 218 3.39 26.72 4.84
CA SER A 218 2.66 25.59 5.42
C SER A 218 1.54 25.10 4.50
N MET A 219 0.97 23.93 4.80
CA MET A 219 -0.08 23.32 3.97
C MET A 219 -1.20 22.78 4.83
N ILE A 220 -2.45 23.05 4.45
CA ILE A 220 -3.65 22.43 5.03
C ILE A 220 -4.14 21.33 4.11
N ARG A 221 -4.49 20.16 4.65
CA ARG A 221 -5.25 19.12 3.93
C ARG A 221 -6.71 19.19 4.34
N LEU A 222 -7.54 19.70 3.43
CA LEU A 222 -8.97 19.88 3.66
C LEU A 222 -9.75 18.72 3.01
N THR A 223 -10.63 18.08 3.79
CA THR A 223 -11.63 17.14 3.24
C THR A 223 -12.71 17.91 2.48
N ILE A 224 -12.89 17.58 1.21
CA ILE A 224 -13.83 18.27 0.31
C ILE A 224 -14.97 17.38 -0.19
N ALA A 225 -14.80 16.05 -0.20
CA ALA A 225 -15.78 15.09 -0.69
C ALA A 225 -15.58 13.69 -0.07
N ARG A 226 -16.52 12.80 -0.35
CA ARG A 226 -16.42 11.38 -0.04
C ARG A 226 -16.33 10.55 -1.31
N TYR A 227 -15.74 9.36 -1.20
CA TYR A 227 -15.72 8.35 -2.25
C TYR A 227 -16.92 7.43 -2.12
N TYR A 228 -17.49 7.11 -3.28
CA TYR A 228 -18.59 6.15 -3.43
C TYR A 228 -18.25 5.12 -4.50
N THR A 229 -18.57 3.87 -4.22
CA THR A 229 -18.39 2.76 -5.17
C THR A 229 -19.45 2.80 -6.29
N PRO A 230 -19.30 2.01 -7.36
CA PRO A 230 -20.30 1.96 -8.44
C PRO A 230 -21.73 1.64 -7.97
N ALA A 231 -21.90 0.86 -6.93
CA ALA A 231 -23.23 0.55 -6.36
C ALA A 231 -23.77 1.66 -5.45
N GLY A 232 -23.02 2.74 -5.23
CA GLY A 232 -23.44 3.88 -4.41
C GLY A 232 -23.07 3.74 -2.93
N ARG A 233 -22.24 2.78 -2.56
CA ARG A 233 -21.79 2.61 -1.17
C ARG A 233 -20.78 3.69 -0.80
N CYS A 234 -20.98 4.37 0.32
CA CYS A 234 -19.95 5.21 0.91
C CYS A 234 -18.89 4.31 1.56
N ILE A 235 -17.63 4.45 1.15
CA ILE A 235 -16.51 3.68 1.72
C ILE A 235 -16.17 4.16 3.14
N GLN A 236 -16.39 5.45 3.42
CA GLN A 236 -15.99 6.07 4.67
C GLN A 236 -16.70 5.44 5.87
N LYS A 237 -15.94 4.96 6.85
CA LYS A 237 -16.45 4.58 8.15
C LYS A 237 -16.98 5.78 8.92
N PRO A 238 -17.87 5.61 9.91
CA PRO A 238 -18.39 6.71 10.71
C PRO A 238 -17.27 7.62 11.24
N TYR A 239 -17.53 8.91 11.19
CA TYR A 239 -16.60 9.96 11.63
C TYR A 239 -17.41 10.97 12.41
N ASP A 240 -17.82 10.58 13.60
CA ASP A 240 -18.63 11.39 14.52
C ASP A 240 -18.02 11.38 15.93
N SER A 241 -18.62 12.16 16.83
CA SER A 241 -18.16 12.26 18.21
C SER A 241 -18.39 11.01 19.06
N SER A 242 -19.15 10.04 18.57
CA SER A 242 -19.45 8.79 19.27
C SER A 242 -18.40 7.71 19.01
N THR A 243 -17.62 7.84 17.93
CA THR A 243 -16.63 6.84 17.50
C THR A 243 -15.22 7.42 17.56
N ASP A 244 -14.34 6.84 18.37
CA ASP A 244 -12.91 7.18 18.33
C ASP A 244 -12.28 6.56 17.07
N TYR A 245 -12.16 7.40 16.05
CA TYR A 245 -11.63 7.00 14.74
C TYR A 245 -10.28 6.27 14.82
N ASN A 246 -9.45 6.64 15.79
CA ASN A 246 -8.11 6.08 15.96
C ASN A 246 -8.14 4.72 16.68
N LYS A 247 -9.20 4.44 17.44
CA LYS A 247 -9.37 3.17 18.16
C LYS A 247 -10.21 2.14 17.41
N ASP A 248 -10.82 2.50 16.30
CA ASP A 248 -11.71 1.62 15.52
C ASP A 248 -11.11 0.22 15.27
N LEU A 249 -9.84 0.12 14.85
CA LEU A 249 -9.22 -1.18 14.65
C LEU A 249 -9.07 -2.01 15.93
N ILE A 250 -8.80 -1.34 17.05
CA ILE A 250 -8.70 -2.00 18.37
C ILE A 250 -10.09 -2.49 18.79
N GLU A 251 -11.12 -1.67 18.60
CA GLU A 251 -12.50 -2.04 18.90
C GLU A 251 -12.97 -3.20 18.04
N ARG A 252 -12.70 -3.17 16.74
CA ARG A 252 -12.98 -4.28 15.79
C ARG A 252 -12.31 -5.57 16.24
N PHE A 253 -11.06 -5.51 16.67
CA PHE A 253 -10.34 -6.68 17.22
C PHE A 253 -11.00 -7.17 18.51
N ASN A 254 -11.29 -6.29 19.46
CA ASN A 254 -11.89 -6.63 20.75
C ASN A 254 -13.30 -7.23 20.61
N HIS A 255 -14.07 -6.80 19.61
CA HIS A 255 -15.38 -7.35 19.27
C HIS A 255 -15.31 -8.65 18.44
N GLY A 256 -14.10 -9.16 18.16
CA GLY A 256 -13.90 -10.42 17.45
C GLY A 256 -14.05 -10.30 15.92
N GLU A 257 -14.25 -9.11 15.37
CA GLU A 257 -14.48 -8.91 13.93
C GLU A 257 -13.34 -9.45 13.06
N LEU A 258 -12.09 -9.39 13.54
CA LEU A 258 -10.96 -9.89 12.76
C LEU A 258 -10.81 -11.43 12.83
N MET A 259 -11.52 -12.08 13.73
CA MET A 259 -11.43 -13.51 13.99
C MET A 259 -12.67 -14.30 13.53
N ASN A 260 -13.84 -13.65 13.48
CA ASN A 260 -15.10 -14.32 13.13
C ASN A 260 -15.99 -13.40 12.27
N ALA A 261 -16.41 -13.91 11.11
CA ALA A 261 -17.33 -13.20 10.21
C ALA A 261 -18.68 -12.89 10.87
N ASP A 262 -19.17 -13.77 11.75
CA ASP A 262 -20.45 -13.61 12.45
C ASP A 262 -20.46 -12.45 13.45
N SER A 263 -19.28 -11.92 13.81
CA SER A 263 -19.16 -10.74 14.66
C SER A 263 -19.36 -9.42 13.87
N ILE A 264 -19.55 -9.49 12.56
CA ILE A 264 -19.68 -8.32 11.69
C ILE A 264 -21.15 -8.06 11.40
N HIS A 265 -21.69 -6.98 11.94
CA HIS A 265 -23.08 -6.60 11.75
C HIS A 265 -23.21 -5.27 11.03
N PHE A 266 -24.00 -5.23 9.97
CA PHE A 266 -24.34 -4.01 9.26
C PHE A 266 -25.84 -3.76 9.32
N PRO A 267 -26.27 -2.50 9.55
CA PRO A 267 -27.68 -2.14 9.41
C PRO A 267 -28.22 -2.45 8.01
N ASP A 268 -29.47 -2.84 7.92
CA ASP A 268 -30.13 -3.12 6.63
C ASP A 268 -30.15 -1.92 5.69
N SER A 269 -30.14 -0.70 6.24
CA SER A 269 -30.04 0.55 5.48
C SER A 269 -28.75 0.72 4.67
N LEU A 270 -27.70 -0.03 5.02
CA LEU A 270 -26.40 -0.01 4.31
C LEU A 270 -26.26 -1.13 3.27
N LYS A 271 -27.27 -1.99 3.14
CA LYS A 271 -27.31 -3.04 2.11
C LYS A 271 -27.54 -2.45 0.73
N VAL A 272 -26.74 -2.86 -0.23
CA VAL A 272 -26.90 -2.56 -1.66
C VAL A 272 -26.63 -3.80 -2.48
N GLN A 273 -27.02 -3.78 -3.74
CA GLN A 273 -26.80 -4.89 -4.66
C GLN A 273 -25.70 -4.58 -5.66
N THR A 274 -24.88 -5.59 -5.97
CA THR A 274 -23.92 -5.53 -7.06
C THR A 274 -24.61 -5.34 -8.42
N LYS A 275 -23.87 -4.85 -9.41
CA LYS A 275 -24.45 -4.42 -10.68
C LYS A 275 -24.95 -5.56 -11.56
N LYS A 276 -24.21 -6.68 -11.62
CA LYS A 276 -24.52 -7.80 -12.54
C LYS A 276 -25.26 -8.94 -11.83
N LEU A 277 -24.67 -9.51 -10.79
CA LEU A 277 -25.20 -10.71 -10.12
C LEU A 277 -26.19 -10.39 -8.98
N LYS A 278 -26.38 -9.12 -8.64
CA LYS A 278 -27.31 -8.69 -7.58
C LYS A 278 -26.99 -9.29 -6.20
N ARG A 279 -25.70 -9.56 -5.95
CA ARG A 279 -25.26 -10.01 -4.62
C ARG A 279 -25.40 -8.86 -3.62
N THR A 280 -25.70 -9.18 -2.37
CA THR A 280 -25.74 -8.19 -1.30
C THR A 280 -24.33 -7.80 -0.89
N VAL A 281 -24.07 -6.51 -0.85
CA VAL A 281 -22.84 -5.90 -0.35
C VAL A 281 -23.19 -4.74 0.59
N TYR A 282 -22.25 -4.31 1.42
CA TYR A 282 -22.52 -3.35 2.49
C TYR A 282 -21.67 -2.08 2.32
N GLY A 283 -22.24 -0.93 2.69
CA GLY A 283 -21.55 0.37 2.79
C GLY A 283 -21.24 0.76 4.23
N GLY A 284 -20.72 1.96 4.42
CA GLY A 284 -20.59 2.58 5.74
C GLY A 284 -19.41 2.11 6.59
N GLY A 285 -18.37 1.58 6.01
CA GLY A 285 -17.20 1.21 6.81
C GLY A 285 -16.21 0.26 6.14
N GLY A 286 -15.74 0.63 4.96
CA GLY A 286 -14.80 -0.20 4.19
C GLY A 286 -15.47 -1.17 3.23
N ILE A 287 -14.69 -2.03 2.63
CA ILE A 287 -15.13 -3.08 1.73
C ILE A 287 -15.15 -4.39 2.49
N MET A 288 -16.34 -4.97 2.66
CA MET A 288 -16.51 -6.30 3.24
C MET A 288 -16.11 -7.36 2.21
N PRO A 289 -15.23 -8.31 2.54
CA PRO A 289 -14.83 -9.35 1.61
C PRO A 289 -16.00 -10.30 1.29
N ASP A 290 -15.99 -10.88 0.09
CA ASP A 290 -16.92 -11.94 -0.32
C ASP A 290 -16.58 -13.26 0.38
N TYR A 291 -15.30 -13.49 0.67
CA TYR A 291 -14.82 -14.63 1.42
C TYR A 291 -13.93 -14.16 2.57
N PHE A 292 -14.41 -14.36 3.78
CA PHE A 292 -13.73 -13.96 4.99
C PHE A 292 -12.59 -14.94 5.34
N VAL A 293 -11.43 -14.40 5.68
CA VAL A 293 -10.28 -15.15 6.19
C VAL A 293 -9.88 -14.54 7.53
N PRO A 294 -10.00 -15.27 8.65
CA PRO A 294 -9.65 -14.74 9.96
C PRO A 294 -8.16 -14.42 10.08
N ILE A 295 -7.83 -13.51 11.01
CA ILE A 295 -6.44 -13.27 11.36
C ILE A 295 -5.86 -14.52 12.03
N ASP A 296 -4.66 -14.91 11.62
CA ASP A 296 -3.91 -15.96 12.31
C ASP A 296 -3.28 -15.38 13.57
N THR A 297 -3.82 -15.76 14.72
CA THR A 297 -3.31 -15.35 16.05
C THR A 297 -2.29 -16.32 16.62
N THR A 298 -2.05 -17.46 15.99
CA THR A 298 -1.15 -18.49 16.52
C THR A 298 0.31 -18.05 16.59
N LEU A 299 0.69 -17.13 15.71
CA LEU A 299 2.04 -16.57 15.66
C LEU A 299 2.26 -15.38 16.61
N TYR A 300 1.21 -14.80 17.19
CA TYR A 300 1.27 -13.62 18.07
C TYR A 300 1.35 -13.98 19.56
N THR A 301 2.27 -14.89 19.90
CA THR A 301 2.53 -15.29 21.29
C THR A 301 3.17 -14.16 22.11
N ASP A 302 3.09 -14.26 23.46
CA ASP A 302 3.81 -13.34 24.36
C ASP A 302 5.32 -13.36 24.11
N TYR A 303 5.85 -14.52 23.77
CA TYR A 303 7.24 -14.68 23.39
C TYR A 303 7.59 -13.86 22.14
N HIS A 304 6.77 -13.96 21.08
CA HIS A 304 6.95 -13.16 19.87
C HIS A 304 6.87 -11.66 20.15
N ARG A 305 5.87 -11.21 20.94
CA ARG A 305 5.75 -9.78 21.33
C ARG A 305 6.99 -9.29 22.06
N ASN A 306 7.54 -10.10 22.97
CA ASN A 306 8.76 -9.77 23.69
C ASN A 306 9.98 -9.68 22.76
N LEU A 307 10.12 -10.59 21.79
CA LEU A 307 11.21 -10.55 20.81
C LEU A 307 11.15 -9.27 19.95
N VAL A 308 9.95 -8.91 19.47
CA VAL A 308 9.73 -7.69 18.69
C VAL A 308 10.03 -6.45 19.54
N GLY A 309 9.45 -6.36 20.74
CA GLY A 309 9.62 -5.22 21.65
C GLY A 309 11.07 -4.98 22.10
N LYS A 310 11.86 -6.03 22.25
CA LYS A 310 13.30 -5.95 22.56
C LYS A 310 14.19 -5.76 21.32
N GLY A 311 13.59 -5.68 20.13
CA GLY A 311 14.32 -5.54 18.85
C GLY A 311 15.23 -6.72 18.51
N VAL A 312 14.99 -7.90 19.08
CA VAL A 312 15.83 -9.09 18.89
C VAL A 312 15.78 -9.56 17.44
N ILE A 313 14.58 -9.55 16.83
CA ILE A 313 14.39 -9.94 15.42
C ILE A 313 15.22 -9.02 14.51
N ILE A 314 15.15 -7.70 14.71
CA ILE A 314 15.92 -6.74 13.91
C ILE A 314 17.43 -6.99 14.09
N LYS A 315 17.90 -7.17 15.32
CA LYS A 315 19.32 -7.45 15.60
C LYS A 315 19.78 -8.75 14.94
N PHE A 316 18.95 -9.79 14.98
CA PHE A 316 19.24 -11.07 14.32
C PHE A 316 19.27 -10.90 12.80
N THR A 317 18.28 -10.22 12.21
CA THR A 317 18.22 -9.97 10.76
C THR A 317 19.45 -9.21 10.29
N MET A 318 19.86 -8.18 11.02
CA MET A 318 21.08 -7.42 10.69
C MET A 318 22.31 -8.30 10.69
N LYS A 319 22.47 -9.14 11.74
CA LYS A 319 23.57 -10.09 11.82
C LYS A 319 23.53 -11.11 10.66
N PHE A 320 22.35 -11.65 10.36
CA PHE A 320 22.15 -12.63 9.30
C PHE A 320 22.48 -12.06 7.90
N ILE A 321 22.02 -10.83 7.59
CA ILE A 321 22.37 -10.14 6.33
C ILE A 321 23.88 -9.90 6.23
N GLU A 322 24.54 -9.55 7.35
CA GLU A 322 25.99 -9.39 7.40
C GLU A 322 26.73 -10.71 7.12
N GLU A 323 26.16 -11.85 7.49
CA GLU A 323 26.73 -13.17 7.25
C GLU A 323 26.51 -13.68 5.82
N ILE A 324 25.29 -13.50 5.25
CA ILE A 324 24.99 -13.88 3.85
C ILE A 324 25.77 -13.03 2.85
N GLY A 325 25.91 -11.72 3.07
CA GLY A 325 26.68 -10.84 2.19
C GLY A 325 28.17 -11.20 2.06
N ARG A 326 28.63 -12.21 2.80
CA ARG A 326 29.99 -12.79 2.70
C ARG A 326 30.03 -14.05 1.84
N ALA A 327 28.89 -14.63 1.51
CA ALA A 327 28.79 -15.91 0.78
C ALA A 327 28.49 -15.72 -0.72
N SER A 328 28.37 -14.47 -1.19
CA SER A 328 28.11 -14.13 -2.60
C SER A 328 29.28 -13.39 -3.25
#